data_245d1f8ee25cd4b099ec15f6b3c40959
#
_entry.id   245d1f8ee25cd4b099ec15f6b3c40959
#
_cell.length_a   1.000
_cell.length_b   1.000
_cell.length_c   1.000
_cell.angle_alpha   90.00
_cell.angle_beta   90.00
_cell.angle_gamma   90.00
#
_symmetry.space_group_name_H-M   'P 1'
#
loop_
_entity.id
_entity.type
_entity.pdbx_description
1 polymer ?
#
loop_
_entity_poly.entity_id
_entity_poly.type
_entity_poly.pdbx_seq_one_letter_code
_entity_poly.pdbx_strand_id
1 'polypeptide(L)'
;MAKKRYLEADIVIAGGGPGGCEIARRFSLAGKKAVIIEKGSYSSRLLGSLAGTLTRMELRPKLSSMPVRSTVEGTAIPLCSGVGGGTLLYCGSAFLPDREFWSKHGIDLPQNLIDEAARETWATEPPDEFIGPGSKMLLDAARGLGHDWGLLKRHIDFDRCIPGCDRCTFGCARGAKWTGMNYADEAVERGALVLDRCRVSRVLVEGGECRGAAASDIFGREYEVRAPLTVCSAGGIGTAALLMRAGIRDAGKTFAGDPTGFTFGFLPRGKGNSHEHNMPLGYKDHGNGVVFSTMLAPYLAWVFQLMADSPWKVPARMLSYGRALGLFVKVSDQESGEIRADGSITKTFTPRDRERIRYGQSVNEKILIRAGCDPGSICHTGLTLGHPGQTAPLGRILSRELETGIKNLYCCDTSAMPEAPGMPPALTVVVLAKYLSGILLRKN
;
A
#
# COMPACT_ATOMS: atom_id res chain seq x y z
N MET A 1 30.70 4.83 -23.67
CA MET A 1 30.03 5.26 -22.42
C MET A 1 28.77 6.00 -22.79
N ALA A 2 27.61 5.61 -22.26
CA ALA A 2 26.38 6.33 -22.53
C ALA A 2 26.47 7.76 -21.93
N LYS A 3 26.14 8.78 -22.73
CA LYS A 3 26.25 10.19 -22.33
C LYS A 3 25.26 10.45 -21.19
N LYS A 4 25.75 10.89 -20.03
CA LYS A 4 24.92 11.26 -18.88
C LYS A 4 23.98 12.43 -19.26
N ARG A 5 22.71 12.33 -18.89
CA ARG A 5 21.68 13.36 -19.14
C ARG A 5 21.51 14.23 -17.91
N TYR A 6 21.56 15.53 -18.09
CA TYR A 6 21.33 16.52 -17.04
C TYR A 6 19.97 17.16 -17.24
N LEU A 7 19.20 17.24 -16.16
CA LEU A 7 17.88 17.83 -16.12
C LEU A 7 17.80 18.81 -14.95
N GLU A 8 17.01 19.86 -15.10
CA GLU A 8 16.74 20.85 -14.05
C GLU A 8 15.22 20.90 -13.79
N ALA A 9 14.84 20.96 -12.52
CA ALA A 9 13.47 21.00 -12.06
C ALA A 9 13.35 21.86 -10.78
N ASP A 10 12.12 22.25 -10.42
CA ASP A 10 11.84 22.89 -9.12
C ASP A 10 11.77 21.83 -8.01
N ILE A 11 11.36 20.61 -8.37
CA ILE A 11 11.30 19.47 -7.45
C ILE A 11 11.61 18.17 -8.17
N VAL A 12 12.39 17.30 -7.52
CA VAL A 12 12.57 15.91 -7.95
C VAL A 12 11.99 14.95 -6.92
N ILE A 13 11.25 13.96 -7.40
CA ILE A 13 10.55 12.97 -6.59
C ILE A 13 11.11 11.57 -6.91
N ALA A 14 11.69 10.93 -5.90
CA ALA A 14 12.22 9.58 -5.98
C ALA A 14 11.14 8.56 -5.62
N GLY A 15 10.46 8.02 -6.61
CA GLY A 15 9.36 7.07 -6.49
C GLY A 15 8.01 7.64 -6.91
N GLY A 16 7.33 6.93 -7.83
CA GLY A 16 6.02 7.28 -8.39
C GLY A 16 4.85 6.65 -7.64
N GLY A 17 4.92 6.50 -6.30
CA GLY A 17 3.79 6.10 -5.47
C GLY A 17 2.74 7.19 -5.33
N PRO A 18 1.59 6.94 -4.63
CA PRO A 18 0.51 7.91 -4.52
C PRO A 18 0.96 9.24 -3.91
N GLY A 19 1.88 9.23 -2.94
CA GLY A 19 2.44 10.45 -2.35
C GLY A 19 3.28 11.25 -3.34
N GLY A 20 4.20 10.57 -4.05
CA GLY A 20 5.04 11.24 -5.04
C GLY A 20 4.26 11.79 -6.23
N CYS A 21 3.24 11.05 -6.68
CA CYS A 21 2.38 11.52 -7.78
C CYS A 21 1.55 12.75 -7.37
N GLU A 22 1.02 12.80 -6.14
CA GLU A 22 0.28 13.98 -5.66
C GLU A 22 1.18 15.20 -5.51
N ILE A 23 2.41 15.02 -5.00
CA ILE A 23 3.37 16.13 -4.92
C ILE A 23 3.69 16.67 -6.31
N ALA A 24 3.97 15.80 -7.29
CA ALA A 24 4.22 16.24 -8.66
C ALA A 24 3.03 16.99 -9.24
N ARG A 25 1.82 16.45 -9.04
CA ARG A 25 0.57 17.10 -9.47
C ARG A 25 0.41 18.49 -8.88
N ARG A 26 0.59 18.67 -7.57
CA ARG A 26 0.45 19.96 -6.88
C ARG A 26 1.47 20.99 -7.39
N PHE A 27 2.71 20.57 -7.61
CA PHE A 27 3.73 21.44 -8.18
C PHE A 27 3.41 21.83 -9.62
N SER A 28 3.00 20.89 -10.46
CA SER A 28 2.63 21.18 -11.86
C SER A 28 1.39 22.08 -11.95
N LEU A 29 0.41 21.89 -11.05
CA LEU A 29 -0.74 22.80 -10.92
C LEU A 29 -0.33 24.23 -10.57
N ALA A 30 0.76 24.40 -9.81
CA ALA A 30 1.34 25.69 -9.46
C ALA A 30 2.32 26.25 -10.54
N GLY A 31 2.38 25.63 -11.71
CA GLY A 31 3.27 26.04 -12.82
C GLY A 31 4.75 25.72 -12.59
N LYS A 32 5.07 24.87 -11.63
CA LYS A 32 6.45 24.45 -11.29
C LYS A 32 6.84 23.19 -12.04
N LYS A 33 8.11 23.05 -12.39
CA LYS A 33 8.67 21.87 -13.05
C LYS A 33 8.87 20.72 -12.05
N ALA A 34 8.12 19.63 -12.18
CA ALA A 34 8.28 18.43 -11.36
C ALA A 34 8.84 17.28 -12.19
N VAL A 35 9.77 16.51 -11.61
CA VAL A 35 10.31 15.28 -12.20
C VAL A 35 10.07 14.12 -11.25
N ILE A 36 9.31 13.11 -11.70
CA ILE A 36 9.15 11.82 -11.01
C ILE A 36 10.16 10.84 -11.61
N ILE A 37 10.90 10.15 -10.75
CA ILE A 37 11.79 9.05 -11.14
C ILE A 37 11.26 7.76 -10.56
N GLU A 38 10.76 6.84 -11.40
CA GLU A 38 10.15 5.59 -10.96
C GLU A 38 10.84 4.38 -11.61
N LYS A 39 11.19 3.38 -10.78
CA LYS A 39 11.89 2.16 -11.23
C LYS A 39 11.04 1.23 -12.09
N GLY A 40 9.73 1.26 -11.90
CA GLY A 40 8.76 0.48 -12.67
C GLY A 40 8.22 1.25 -13.87
N SER A 41 7.31 0.63 -14.59
CA SER A 41 6.76 1.21 -15.82
C SER A 41 5.66 2.24 -15.54
N TYR A 42 5.54 3.22 -16.43
CA TYR A 42 4.40 4.12 -16.53
C TYR A 42 3.49 3.63 -17.66
N SER A 43 2.56 2.74 -17.33
CA SER A 43 1.66 2.14 -18.31
C SER A 43 0.42 1.55 -17.64
N SER A 44 -0.74 1.80 -18.19
CA SER A 44 -2.01 1.14 -17.82
C SER A 44 -2.23 -0.22 -18.49
N ARG A 45 -1.37 -0.57 -19.48
CA ARG A 45 -1.50 -1.85 -20.21
C ARG A 45 -1.49 -3.03 -19.26
N LEU A 46 -2.34 -4.00 -19.53
CA LEU A 46 -2.49 -5.25 -18.78
C LEU A 46 -2.97 -5.08 -17.31
N LEU A 47 -3.36 -3.87 -16.87
CA LEU A 47 -4.05 -3.72 -15.59
C LEU A 47 -5.34 -4.56 -15.60
N GLY A 48 -5.64 -5.21 -14.49
CA GLY A 48 -6.77 -6.13 -14.36
C GLY A 48 -6.52 -7.55 -14.88
N SER A 49 -5.28 -7.87 -15.28
CA SER A 49 -4.86 -9.21 -15.70
C SER A 49 -3.76 -9.78 -14.80
N LEU A 50 -3.68 -11.10 -14.72
CA LEU A 50 -2.60 -11.79 -14.01
C LEU A 50 -1.22 -11.43 -14.62
N ALA A 51 -1.11 -11.37 -15.95
CA ALA A 51 0.13 -11.00 -16.63
C ALA A 51 0.59 -9.59 -16.23
N GLY A 52 -0.34 -8.61 -16.18
CA GLY A 52 -0.03 -7.26 -15.74
C GLY A 52 0.37 -7.18 -14.27
N THR A 53 -0.20 -8.02 -13.44
CA THR A 53 0.20 -8.16 -12.04
C THR A 53 1.62 -8.70 -11.94
N LEU A 54 1.92 -9.79 -12.61
CA LEU A 54 3.24 -10.42 -12.60
C LEU A 54 4.35 -9.49 -13.12
N THR A 55 4.07 -8.65 -14.11
CA THR A 55 5.06 -7.69 -14.66
C THR A 55 5.34 -6.50 -13.73
N ARG A 56 4.41 -6.15 -12.85
CA ARG A 56 4.54 -5.03 -11.90
C ARG A 56 5.02 -5.46 -10.53
N MET A 57 4.84 -6.69 -10.22
CA MET A 57 5.44 -7.28 -9.06
C MET A 57 6.95 -7.39 -9.31
N GLU A 58 7.81 -7.03 -8.35
CA GLU A 58 9.27 -7.10 -8.52
C GLU A 58 9.77 -8.55 -8.64
N LEU A 59 9.81 -9.06 -9.87
CA LEU A 59 10.48 -10.31 -10.16
C LEU A 59 11.99 -10.07 -10.19
N ARG A 60 12.73 -10.53 -9.21
CA ARG A 60 14.16 -10.75 -9.41
C ARG A 60 14.35 -11.98 -10.29
N PRO A 61 15.23 -11.92 -11.32
CA PRO A 61 15.47 -13.04 -12.23
C PRO A 61 16.30 -14.12 -11.54
N LYS A 62 15.68 -14.97 -10.77
CA LYS A 62 16.09 -16.35 -10.48
C LYS A 62 14.83 -17.12 -10.15
N LEU A 63 14.24 -17.68 -11.18
CA LEU A 63 13.36 -18.87 -11.23
C LEU A 63 12.61 -19.32 -9.96
N SER A 64 12.08 -18.43 -9.17
CA SER A 64 11.10 -18.77 -8.16
C SER A 64 10.14 -17.60 -7.98
N SER A 65 9.02 -17.72 -8.65
CA SER A 65 7.67 -17.41 -8.21
C SER A 65 7.51 -16.30 -7.18
N MET A 66 6.89 -15.24 -7.62
CA MET A 66 6.35 -14.09 -6.90
C MET A 66 7.38 -13.07 -6.41
N PRO A 67 7.08 -11.81 -6.66
CA PRO A 67 7.86 -10.66 -6.22
C PRO A 67 7.48 -10.33 -4.79
N VAL A 68 7.92 -11.16 -3.94
CA VAL A 68 7.75 -11.06 -2.52
C VAL A 68 9.15 -10.97 -1.96
N ARG A 69 9.51 -9.84 -1.37
CA ARG A 69 10.63 -9.84 -0.45
C ARG A 69 10.22 -10.65 0.77
N SER A 70 11.11 -11.49 1.25
CA SER A 70 10.90 -12.16 2.53
C SER A 70 11.76 -11.48 3.59
N THR A 71 11.28 -11.48 4.80
CA THR A 71 12.10 -11.19 5.96
C THR A 71 13.02 -12.39 6.23
N VAL A 72 14.09 -12.20 7.00
CA VAL A 72 14.94 -13.32 7.43
C VAL A 72 14.17 -14.40 8.21
N GLU A 73 13.04 -14.01 8.85
CA GLU A 73 12.13 -14.92 9.56
C GLU A 73 11.06 -15.55 8.65
N GLY A 74 11.13 -15.33 7.33
CA GLY A 74 10.26 -15.97 6.35
C GLY A 74 8.92 -15.28 6.11
N THR A 75 8.65 -14.10 6.70
CA THR A 75 7.42 -13.35 6.44
C THR A 75 7.47 -12.67 5.06
N ALA A 76 6.43 -12.86 4.28
CA ALA A 76 6.35 -12.33 2.93
C ALA A 76 5.93 -10.85 2.89
N ILE A 77 6.57 -10.05 2.01
CA ILE A 77 6.27 -8.63 1.78
C ILE A 77 5.92 -8.43 0.31
N PRO A 78 4.63 -8.35 -0.06
CA PRO A 78 4.23 -8.04 -1.43
C PRO A 78 4.58 -6.58 -1.76
N LEU A 79 5.29 -6.37 -2.86
CA LEU A 79 5.67 -5.06 -3.36
C LEU A 79 5.19 -4.86 -4.80
N CYS A 80 4.88 -3.64 -5.16
CA CYS A 80 4.49 -3.25 -6.50
C CYS A 80 5.42 -2.17 -7.05
N SER A 81 5.86 -2.32 -8.29
CA SER A 81 6.62 -1.32 -9.03
C SER A 81 5.80 -0.75 -10.18
N GLY A 82 5.90 0.54 -10.40
CA GLY A 82 5.22 1.29 -11.44
C GLY A 82 4.67 2.62 -10.94
N VAL A 83 4.41 3.52 -11.86
CA VAL A 83 3.75 4.79 -11.54
C VAL A 83 2.35 4.52 -11.00
N GLY A 84 2.07 4.98 -9.79
CA GLY A 84 0.93 4.61 -8.96
C GLY A 84 1.31 3.76 -7.75
N GLY A 85 2.49 3.10 -7.77
CA GLY A 85 3.01 2.30 -6.64
C GLY A 85 2.04 1.21 -6.19
N GLY A 86 1.97 0.99 -4.87
CA GLY A 86 1.10 -0.03 -4.26
C GLY A 86 -0.39 0.10 -4.62
N THR A 87 -0.87 1.30 -5.01
CA THR A 87 -2.26 1.50 -5.40
C THR A 87 -2.64 0.83 -6.72
N LEU A 88 -1.67 0.42 -7.52
CA LEU A 88 -1.94 -0.37 -8.73
C LEU A 88 -2.56 -1.73 -8.41
N LEU A 89 -2.14 -2.36 -7.31
CA LEU A 89 -2.52 -3.73 -6.95
C LEU A 89 -3.29 -3.84 -5.61
N TYR A 90 -3.59 -2.73 -4.93
CA TYR A 90 -4.38 -2.75 -3.69
C TYR A 90 -5.86 -3.06 -3.95
N CYS A 91 -6.61 -3.39 -2.89
CA CYS A 91 -8.05 -3.65 -3.00
C CYS A 91 -8.90 -2.40 -3.23
N GLY A 92 -8.34 -1.20 -3.10
CA GLY A 92 -9.08 0.06 -3.21
C GLY A 92 -9.75 0.48 -1.90
N SER A 93 -9.32 0.00 -0.75
CA SER A 93 -9.87 0.41 0.55
C SER A 93 -9.44 1.82 0.90
N ALA A 94 -10.39 2.65 1.33
CA ALA A 94 -10.22 4.05 1.67
C ALA A 94 -10.51 4.28 3.16
N PHE A 95 -9.45 4.20 3.98
CA PHE A 95 -9.52 4.54 5.39
C PHE A 95 -9.09 5.99 5.57
N LEU A 96 -9.94 6.79 6.23
CA LEU A 96 -9.62 8.18 6.56
C LEU A 96 -8.48 8.21 7.59
N PRO A 97 -7.53 9.16 7.47
CA PRO A 97 -6.52 9.35 8.51
C PRO A 97 -7.17 9.78 9.81
N ASP A 98 -6.68 9.23 10.91
CA ASP A 98 -7.11 9.62 12.25
C ASP A 98 -6.40 10.92 12.66
N ARG A 99 -7.15 12.02 12.78
CA ARG A 99 -6.61 13.34 13.11
C ARG A 99 -5.98 13.38 14.50
N GLU A 100 -6.58 12.70 15.47
CA GLU A 100 -6.05 12.66 16.83
C GLU A 100 -4.69 11.93 16.86
N PHE A 101 -4.58 10.83 16.13
CA PHE A 101 -3.32 10.12 15.96
C PHE A 101 -2.22 11.05 15.39
N TRP A 102 -2.50 11.79 14.32
CA TRP A 102 -1.52 12.68 13.70
C TRP A 102 -1.18 13.89 14.58
N SER A 103 -2.16 14.46 15.28
CA SER A 103 -1.96 15.57 16.21
C SER A 103 -1.05 15.19 17.37
N LYS A 104 -1.20 14.00 17.95
CA LYS A 104 -0.28 13.44 18.97
C LYS A 104 1.16 13.36 18.49
N HIS A 105 1.37 13.15 17.20
CA HIS A 105 2.69 13.11 16.58
C HIS A 105 3.14 14.47 16.02
N GLY A 106 2.39 15.54 16.27
CA GLY A 106 2.76 16.92 15.98
C GLY A 106 2.41 17.39 14.57
N ILE A 107 1.59 16.66 13.83
CA ILE A 107 1.01 17.11 12.56
C ILE A 107 -0.50 17.29 12.75
N ASP A 108 -0.96 18.52 12.66
CA ASP A 108 -2.40 18.81 12.63
C ASP A 108 -2.89 18.78 11.19
N LEU A 109 -3.66 17.74 10.85
CA LEU A 109 -4.22 17.54 9.51
C LEU A 109 -5.57 18.28 9.43
N PRO A 110 -5.69 19.33 8.60
CA PRO A 110 -6.96 20.03 8.43
C PRO A 110 -8.04 19.12 7.83
N GLN A 111 -9.26 19.19 8.34
CA GLN A 111 -10.37 18.36 7.86
C GLN A 111 -10.67 18.57 6.37
N ASN A 112 -10.65 19.83 5.91
CA ASN A 112 -10.85 20.14 4.50
C ASN A 112 -9.83 19.48 3.57
N LEU A 113 -8.59 19.26 4.04
CA LEU A 113 -7.56 18.57 3.27
C LEU A 113 -7.86 17.06 3.16
N ILE A 114 -8.40 16.48 4.23
CA ILE A 114 -8.86 15.07 4.24
C ILE A 114 -10.05 14.92 3.30
N ASP A 115 -11.03 15.83 3.38
CA ASP A 115 -12.23 15.79 2.54
C ASP A 115 -11.90 16.00 1.05
N GLU A 116 -10.96 16.89 0.75
CA GLU A 116 -10.42 17.09 -0.61
C GLU A 116 -9.78 15.80 -1.13
N ALA A 117 -8.89 15.22 -0.34
CA ALA A 117 -8.21 13.97 -0.72
C ALA A 117 -9.22 12.82 -0.92
N ALA A 118 -10.19 12.67 -0.02
CA ALA A 118 -11.22 11.64 -0.13
C ALA A 118 -12.05 11.80 -1.42
N ARG A 119 -12.49 13.02 -1.73
CA ARG A 119 -13.25 13.33 -2.96
C ARG A 119 -12.43 13.06 -4.22
N GLU A 120 -11.20 13.56 -4.30
CA GLU A 120 -10.33 13.39 -5.47
C GLU A 120 -9.90 11.95 -5.71
N THR A 121 -9.84 11.14 -4.66
CA THR A 121 -9.50 9.71 -4.75
C THR A 121 -10.72 8.80 -4.80
N TRP A 122 -11.91 9.34 -5.03
CA TRP A 122 -13.18 8.62 -5.14
C TRP A 122 -13.52 7.77 -3.91
N ALA A 123 -13.16 8.23 -2.72
CA ALA A 123 -13.38 7.49 -1.47
C ALA A 123 -14.85 7.52 -1.07
N THR A 124 -15.65 6.59 -1.59
CA THR A 124 -17.09 6.47 -1.38
C THR A 124 -17.48 5.10 -0.81
N GLU A 125 -18.64 5.01 -0.20
CA GLU A 125 -19.23 3.73 0.21
C GLU A 125 -19.78 2.98 -1.00
N PRO A 126 -19.65 1.64 -1.04
CA PRO A 126 -20.21 0.85 -2.13
C PRO A 126 -21.74 0.87 -2.10
N PRO A 127 -22.42 1.06 -3.24
CA PRO A 127 -23.86 0.84 -3.38
C PRO A 127 -24.21 -0.63 -3.08
N ASP A 128 -25.45 -0.89 -2.69
CA ASP A 128 -25.92 -2.21 -2.21
C ASP A 128 -25.74 -3.33 -3.27
N GLU A 129 -25.91 -3.02 -4.55
CA GLU A 129 -25.70 -3.96 -5.65
C GLU A 129 -24.24 -4.45 -5.81
N PHE A 130 -23.28 -3.73 -5.21
CA PHE A 130 -21.88 -4.15 -5.17
C PHE A 130 -21.54 -5.02 -3.95
N ILE A 131 -22.52 -5.27 -3.07
CA ILE A 131 -22.35 -6.11 -1.88
C ILE A 131 -23.02 -7.45 -2.17
N GLY A 132 -22.20 -8.46 -2.41
CA GLY A 132 -22.69 -9.78 -2.73
C GLY A 132 -23.33 -10.51 -1.54
N PRO A 133 -24.12 -11.56 -1.83
CA PRO A 133 -24.87 -12.30 -0.80
C PRO A 133 -23.97 -12.97 0.25
N GLY A 134 -22.78 -13.45 -0.14
CA GLY A 134 -21.83 -14.04 0.80
C GLY A 134 -21.26 -12.99 1.77
N SER A 135 -20.97 -11.77 1.28
CA SER A 135 -20.53 -10.66 2.11
C SER A 135 -21.66 -10.19 3.06
N LYS A 136 -22.91 -10.16 2.60
CA LYS A 136 -24.08 -9.85 3.47
C LYS A 136 -24.26 -10.91 4.56
N MET A 137 -24.10 -12.18 4.24
CA MET A 137 -24.12 -13.30 5.20
C MET A 137 -23.06 -13.13 6.30
N LEU A 138 -21.84 -12.71 5.92
CA LEU A 138 -20.76 -12.42 6.88
C LEU A 138 -21.04 -11.20 7.74
N LEU A 139 -21.66 -10.15 7.17
CA LEU A 139 -22.12 -8.98 7.92
C LEU A 139 -23.13 -9.35 9.00
N ASP A 140 -24.18 -10.11 8.63
CA ASP A 140 -25.22 -10.55 9.56
C ASP A 140 -24.66 -11.44 10.67
N ALA A 141 -23.73 -12.35 10.32
CA ALA A 141 -23.04 -13.19 11.27
C ALA A 141 -22.19 -12.38 12.26
N ALA A 142 -21.43 -11.38 11.78
CA ALA A 142 -20.61 -10.52 12.61
C ALA A 142 -21.45 -9.66 13.56
N ARG A 143 -22.50 -9.02 13.05
CA ARG A 143 -23.44 -8.24 13.87
C ARG A 143 -24.17 -9.08 14.90
N GLY A 144 -24.56 -10.30 14.54
CA GLY A 144 -25.15 -11.26 15.46
C GLY A 144 -24.21 -11.76 16.56
N LEU A 145 -22.91 -11.52 16.45
CA LEU A 145 -21.90 -11.71 17.50
C LEU A 145 -21.57 -10.43 18.28
N GLY A 146 -22.25 -9.32 18.00
CA GLY A 146 -22.05 -8.04 18.67
C GLY A 146 -20.93 -7.18 18.11
N HIS A 147 -20.38 -7.50 16.92
CA HIS A 147 -19.38 -6.66 16.28
C HIS A 147 -20.05 -5.57 15.43
N ASP A 148 -19.53 -4.33 15.50
CA ASP A 148 -20.07 -3.16 14.79
C ASP A 148 -19.57 -3.10 13.33
N TRP A 149 -19.94 -4.11 12.54
CA TRP A 149 -19.61 -4.18 11.12
C TRP A 149 -20.50 -3.27 10.28
N GLY A 150 -19.88 -2.59 9.32
CA GLY A 150 -20.54 -1.70 8.37
C GLY A 150 -19.87 -1.62 7.03
N LEU A 151 -20.31 -0.67 6.20
CA LEU A 151 -19.71 -0.34 4.92
C LEU A 151 -18.31 0.23 5.12
N LEU A 152 -17.39 -0.17 4.27
CA LEU A 152 -16.06 0.41 4.18
C LEU A 152 -15.94 1.24 2.91
N LYS A 153 -15.48 2.48 3.04
CA LYS A 153 -15.23 3.35 1.88
C LYS A 153 -14.17 2.73 0.95
N ARG A 154 -14.35 2.95 -0.34
CA ARG A 154 -13.52 2.41 -1.40
C ARG A 154 -13.06 3.52 -2.34
N HIS A 155 -11.84 3.45 -2.80
CA HIS A 155 -11.32 4.29 -3.89
C HIS A 155 -11.82 3.79 -5.24
N ILE A 156 -13.14 3.77 -5.44
CA ILE A 156 -13.79 3.21 -6.62
C ILE A 156 -14.87 4.17 -7.13
N ASP A 157 -14.79 4.45 -8.42
CA ASP A 157 -15.87 5.05 -9.19
C ASP A 157 -16.86 3.94 -9.55
N PHE A 158 -17.96 3.86 -8.82
CA PHE A 158 -18.95 2.79 -8.99
C PHE A 158 -19.75 2.90 -10.29
N ASP A 159 -19.81 4.07 -10.92
CA ASP A 159 -20.46 4.24 -12.24
C ASP A 159 -19.68 3.53 -13.36
N ARG A 160 -18.35 3.40 -13.20
CA ARG A 160 -17.48 2.67 -14.13
C ARG A 160 -17.21 1.24 -13.71
N CYS A 161 -17.51 0.89 -12.46
CA CYS A 161 -17.31 -0.45 -11.94
C CYS A 161 -18.45 -1.40 -12.35
N ILE A 162 -18.30 -2.67 -12.07
CA ILE A 162 -19.36 -3.68 -12.28
C ILE A 162 -19.54 -4.53 -11.02
N PRO A 163 -20.78 -4.84 -10.63
CA PRO A 163 -21.05 -5.79 -9.56
C PRO A 163 -20.41 -7.16 -9.84
N GLY A 164 -20.02 -7.85 -8.78
CA GLY A 164 -19.43 -9.19 -8.90
C GLY A 164 -17.97 -9.25 -9.39
N CYS A 165 -17.28 -8.10 -9.47
CA CYS A 165 -15.86 -8.07 -9.87
C CYS A 165 -14.95 -8.17 -8.65
N ASP A 166 -14.11 -9.22 -8.59
CA ASP A 166 -13.15 -9.52 -7.54
C ASP A 166 -11.69 -9.10 -7.86
N ARG A 167 -11.44 -8.45 -9.03
CA ARG A 167 -10.10 -8.29 -9.63
C ARG A 167 -9.33 -7.04 -9.18
N CYS A 168 -9.76 -6.33 -8.15
CA CYS A 168 -9.07 -5.10 -7.70
C CYS A 168 -7.58 -5.33 -7.43
N THR A 169 -7.21 -6.49 -6.89
CA THR A 169 -5.81 -6.86 -6.59
C THR A 169 -4.95 -7.13 -7.83
N PHE A 170 -5.56 -7.30 -9.00
CA PHE A 170 -4.85 -7.40 -10.28
C PHE A 170 -4.76 -6.05 -11.01
N GLY A 171 -5.23 -4.97 -10.40
CA GLY A 171 -5.45 -3.69 -11.04
C GLY A 171 -6.87 -3.57 -11.57
N CYS A 172 -7.17 -2.51 -12.32
CA CYS A 172 -8.50 -2.29 -12.88
C CYS A 172 -8.43 -1.97 -14.37
N ALA A 173 -8.86 -2.91 -15.22
CA ALA A 173 -8.89 -2.73 -16.68
C ALA A 173 -9.91 -1.66 -17.11
N ARG A 174 -10.90 -1.34 -16.27
CA ARG A 174 -11.95 -0.35 -16.54
C ARG A 174 -11.58 1.07 -16.10
N GLY A 175 -10.45 1.23 -15.39
CA GLY A 175 -10.10 2.51 -14.78
C GLY A 175 -11.07 2.99 -13.67
N ALA A 176 -11.92 2.08 -13.17
CA ALA A 176 -12.89 2.39 -12.10
C ALA A 176 -12.24 2.48 -10.71
N LYS A 177 -11.09 1.87 -10.51
CA LYS A 177 -10.32 1.96 -9.26
C LYS A 177 -9.31 3.09 -9.36
N TRP A 178 -9.39 4.05 -8.45
CA TRP A 178 -8.38 5.11 -8.34
C TRP A 178 -7.00 4.53 -8.02
N THR A 179 -5.98 5.13 -8.60
CA THR A 179 -4.58 4.82 -8.32
C THR A 179 -3.75 6.11 -8.36
N GLY A 180 -2.57 6.12 -7.79
CA GLY A 180 -1.65 7.26 -7.90
C GLY A 180 -1.30 7.63 -9.36
N MET A 181 -1.51 6.71 -10.32
CA MET A 181 -1.34 7.00 -11.75
C MET A 181 -2.28 8.11 -12.22
N ASN A 182 -3.50 8.21 -11.68
CA ASN A 182 -4.43 9.29 -12.02
C ASN A 182 -3.82 10.67 -11.73
N TYR A 183 -3.12 10.80 -10.61
CA TYR A 183 -2.41 12.04 -10.28
C TYR A 183 -1.16 12.27 -11.15
N ALA A 184 -0.47 11.20 -11.53
CA ALA A 184 0.66 11.30 -12.46
C ALA A 184 0.20 11.75 -13.84
N ASP A 185 -0.94 11.24 -14.34
CA ASP A 185 -1.52 11.64 -15.62
C ASP A 185 -1.84 13.13 -15.62
N GLU A 186 -2.55 13.63 -14.59
CA GLU A 186 -2.83 15.06 -14.43
C GLU A 186 -1.54 15.92 -14.31
N ALA A 187 -0.50 15.42 -13.63
CA ALA A 187 0.77 16.11 -13.53
C ALA A 187 1.47 16.24 -14.88
N VAL A 188 1.49 15.16 -15.68
CA VAL A 188 2.09 15.10 -17.02
C VAL A 188 1.35 16.01 -17.99
N GLU A 189 0.02 16.05 -17.97
CA GLU A 189 -0.79 16.97 -18.77
C GLU A 189 -0.43 18.44 -18.49
N ARG A 190 0.13 18.74 -17.31
CA ARG A 190 0.59 20.08 -16.90
C ARG A 190 2.11 20.26 -16.95
N GLY A 191 2.81 19.37 -17.65
CA GLY A 191 4.24 19.51 -17.94
C GLY A 191 5.20 18.83 -16.96
N ALA A 192 4.73 18.00 -16.01
CA ALA A 192 5.62 17.15 -15.25
C ALA A 192 6.31 16.10 -16.13
N LEU A 193 7.56 15.78 -15.81
CA LEU A 193 8.30 14.72 -16.49
C LEU A 193 8.29 13.45 -15.62
N VAL A 194 7.97 12.31 -16.22
CA VAL A 194 8.11 11.00 -15.61
C VAL A 194 9.24 10.23 -16.27
N LEU A 195 10.28 9.92 -15.53
CA LEU A 195 11.34 8.99 -15.90
C LEU A 195 10.97 7.60 -15.37
N ASP A 196 10.23 6.84 -16.17
CA ASP A 196 9.85 5.46 -15.84
C ASP A 196 10.97 4.47 -16.16
N ARG A 197 10.90 3.25 -15.57
CA ARG A 197 11.95 2.23 -15.65
C ARG A 197 13.33 2.79 -15.32
N CYS A 198 13.36 3.79 -14.46
CA CYS A 198 14.52 4.54 -14.06
C CYS A 198 14.63 4.49 -12.52
N ARG A 199 15.75 3.95 -12.04
CA ARG A 199 15.97 3.74 -10.60
C ARG A 199 16.86 4.85 -10.04
N VAL A 200 16.40 5.56 -9.02
CA VAL A 200 17.23 6.46 -8.23
C VAL A 200 18.33 5.64 -7.54
N SER A 201 19.57 5.96 -7.82
CA SER A 201 20.74 5.35 -7.19
C SER A 201 21.15 6.06 -5.90
N ARG A 202 21.05 7.38 -5.87
CA ARG A 202 21.36 8.24 -4.72
C ARG A 202 20.71 9.61 -4.85
N VAL A 203 20.51 10.28 -3.72
CA VAL A 203 20.25 11.72 -3.69
C VAL A 203 21.59 12.48 -3.74
N LEU A 204 21.57 13.70 -4.26
CA LEU A 204 22.76 14.54 -4.42
C LEU A 204 22.86 15.47 -3.22
N VAL A 205 23.80 15.21 -2.33
CA VAL A 205 24.01 16.03 -1.12
C VAL A 205 25.32 16.83 -1.27
N GLU A 206 25.23 18.13 -1.13
CA GLU A 206 26.33 19.07 -1.25
C GLU A 206 26.25 20.09 -0.09
N GLY A 207 27.30 20.17 0.72
CA GLY A 207 27.33 21.10 1.84
C GLY A 207 26.22 20.93 2.89
N GLY A 208 25.70 19.70 3.07
CA GLY A 208 24.59 19.42 4.01
C GLY A 208 23.19 19.70 3.45
N GLU A 209 23.08 20.08 2.18
CA GLU A 209 21.82 20.31 1.48
C GLU A 209 21.63 19.30 0.35
N CYS A 210 20.40 18.84 0.14
CA CYS A 210 20.05 18.05 -1.03
C CYS A 210 19.84 18.95 -2.25
N ARG A 211 20.42 18.58 -3.39
CA ARG A 211 20.42 19.33 -4.64
C ARG A 211 19.84 18.52 -5.80
N GLY A 212 19.16 17.40 -5.52
CA GLY A 212 18.56 16.57 -6.53
C GLY A 212 18.81 15.08 -6.37
N ALA A 213 18.73 14.32 -7.47
CA ALA A 213 18.92 12.89 -7.49
C ALA A 213 19.68 12.41 -8.72
N ALA A 214 20.46 11.33 -8.55
CA ALA A 214 21.05 10.59 -9.64
C ALA A 214 20.30 9.26 -9.83
N ALA A 215 20.13 8.88 -11.11
CA ALA A 215 19.35 7.71 -11.46
C ALA A 215 19.93 7.03 -12.71
N SER A 216 19.53 5.77 -12.94
CA SER A 216 19.82 5.05 -14.18
C SER A 216 18.59 4.28 -14.65
N ASP A 217 18.38 4.23 -15.95
CA ASP A 217 17.30 3.43 -16.53
C ASP A 217 17.76 1.98 -16.83
N ILE A 218 16.79 1.16 -17.26
CA ILE A 218 17.03 -0.26 -17.58
C ILE A 218 17.98 -0.46 -18.77
N PHE A 219 18.24 0.59 -19.57
CA PHE A 219 19.17 0.56 -20.70
C PHE A 219 20.58 1.07 -20.32
N GLY A 220 20.82 1.37 -19.05
CA GLY A 220 22.09 1.89 -18.54
C GLY A 220 22.32 3.38 -18.82
N ARG A 221 21.31 4.13 -19.25
CA ARG A 221 21.43 5.58 -19.40
C ARG A 221 21.40 6.23 -18.03
N GLU A 222 22.37 7.10 -17.77
CA GLU A 222 22.45 7.83 -16.50
C GLU A 222 21.75 9.18 -16.59
N TYR A 223 21.10 9.56 -15.49
CA TYR A 223 20.43 10.83 -15.31
C TYR A 223 20.92 11.50 -14.05
N GLU A 224 21.12 12.80 -14.13
CA GLU A 224 21.29 13.68 -12.97
C GLU A 224 20.21 14.76 -13.05
N VAL A 225 19.29 14.74 -12.09
CA VAL A 225 18.22 15.73 -11.98
C VAL A 225 18.58 16.68 -10.86
N ARG A 226 18.86 17.93 -11.19
CA ARG A 226 19.13 19.01 -10.23
C ARG A 226 17.82 19.70 -9.85
N ALA A 227 17.59 19.87 -8.56
CA ALA A 227 16.40 20.55 -8.04
C ALA A 227 16.69 21.10 -6.64
N PRO A 228 16.13 22.27 -6.28
CA PRO A 228 16.22 22.83 -4.92
C PRO A 228 15.48 21.97 -3.88
N LEU A 229 14.49 21.17 -4.29
CA LEU A 229 13.72 20.28 -3.44
C LEU A 229 13.79 18.84 -3.92
N THR A 230 13.96 17.91 -2.98
CA THR A 230 13.97 16.47 -3.25
C THR A 230 13.05 15.74 -2.28
N VAL A 231 12.15 14.92 -2.80
CA VAL A 231 11.25 14.09 -1.98
C VAL A 231 11.50 12.61 -2.24
N CYS A 232 11.81 11.86 -1.20
CA CYS A 232 11.82 10.42 -1.22
C CYS A 232 10.39 9.89 -1.01
N SER A 233 9.86 9.19 -2.03
CA SER A 233 8.54 8.58 -2.07
C SER A 233 8.59 7.17 -2.66
N ALA A 234 9.70 6.45 -2.38
CA ALA A 234 10.01 5.13 -2.93
C ALA A 234 9.43 3.96 -2.10
N GLY A 235 8.48 4.26 -1.20
CA GLY A 235 7.87 3.34 -0.27
C GLY A 235 8.77 2.99 0.92
N GLY A 236 8.20 2.40 1.97
CA GLY A 236 8.89 2.20 3.25
C GLY A 236 10.27 1.53 3.13
N ILE A 237 10.46 0.63 2.17
CA ILE A 237 11.76 -0.05 1.98
C ILE A 237 12.69 0.78 1.09
N GLY A 238 12.18 1.32 -0.02
CA GLY A 238 12.98 2.06 -0.98
C GLY A 238 13.51 3.37 -0.43
N THR A 239 12.67 4.10 0.29
CA THR A 239 13.02 5.38 0.95
C THR A 239 14.10 5.16 2.00
N ALA A 240 13.96 4.15 2.89
CA ALA A 240 15.01 3.82 3.85
C ALA A 240 16.37 3.59 3.18
N ALA A 241 16.40 2.81 2.08
CA ALA A 241 17.62 2.54 1.36
C ALA A 241 18.27 3.80 0.73
N LEU A 242 17.46 4.76 0.28
CA LEU A 242 17.95 6.04 -0.23
C LEU A 242 18.52 6.91 0.89
N LEU A 243 17.83 7.00 2.02
CA LEU A 243 18.26 7.76 3.18
C LEU A 243 19.57 7.21 3.80
N MET A 244 19.69 5.90 3.92
CA MET A 244 20.94 5.27 4.40
C MET A 244 22.13 5.63 3.49
N ARG A 245 21.93 5.61 2.17
CA ARG A 245 22.97 6.03 1.20
C ARG A 245 23.28 7.52 1.27
N ALA A 246 22.33 8.34 1.71
CA ALA A 246 22.54 9.76 1.96
C ALA A 246 23.29 10.04 3.28
N GLY A 247 23.58 9.01 4.08
CA GLY A 247 24.26 9.14 5.37
C GLY A 247 23.34 9.22 6.59
N ILE A 248 22.01 9.10 6.42
CA ILE A 248 21.04 9.05 7.52
C ILE A 248 21.03 7.60 8.07
N ARG A 249 21.96 7.33 9.00
CA ARG A 249 22.25 5.97 9.50
C ARG A 249 21.12 5.33 10.30
N ASP A 250 20.21 6.15 10.83
CA ASP A 250 19.09 5.67 11.64
C ASP A 250 17.86 5.30 10.79
N ALA A 251 17.85 5.66 9.49
CA ALA A 251 16.84 5.20 8.57
C ALA A 251 16.85 3.67 8.44
N GLY A 252 15.69 3.05 8.50
CA GLY A 252 15.54 1.59 8.43
C GLY A 252 15.79 0.84 9.73
N LYS A 253 16.26 1.49 10.83
CA LYS A 253 16.42 0.84 12.14
C LYS A 253 15.10 0.47 12.81
N THR A 254 14.00 0.98 12.29
CA THR A 254 12.65 0.63 12.68
C THR A 254 11.89 0.16 11.46
N PHE A 255 11.04 -0.83 11.65
CA PHE A 255 10.23 -1.40 10.58
C PHE A 255 8.95 -2.01 11.14
N ALA A 256 7.83 -1.60 10.60
CA ALA A 256 6.53 -2.20 10.81
C ALA A 256 5.88 -2.52 9.46
N GLY A 257 4.90 -3.39 9.41
CA GLY A 257 4.39 -3.87 8.15
C GLY A 257 2.91 -4.20 8.10
N ASP A 258 2.16 -3.97 9.17
CA ASP A 258 0.74 -4.35 9.27
C ASP A 258 0.51 -5.83 8.89
N PRO A 259 0.84 -6.81 9.76
CA PRO A 259 0.61 -8.22 9.49
C PRO A 259 -0.82 -8.47 9.07
N THR A 260 -0.94 -9.14 7.95
CA THR A 260 -2.22 -9.41 7.29
C THR A 260 -2.35 -10.91 7.05
N GLY A 261 -3.48 -11.48 7.45
CA GLY A 261 -3.84 -12.87 7.22
C GLY A 261 -5.26 -13.00 6.71
N PHE A 262 -5.56 -14.17 6.15
CA PHE A 262 -6.89 -14.52 5.71
C PHE A 262 -7.38 -15.75 6.45
N THR A 263 -8.69 -15.80 6.69
CA THR A 263 -9.38 -16.97 7.24
C THR A 263 -10.46 -17.38 6.28
N PHE A 264 -10.47 -18.64 5.89
CA PHE A 264 -11.46 -19.22 4.97
C PHE A 264 -12.25 -20.30 5.67
N GLY A 265 -13.54 -20.37 5.36
CA GLY A 265 -14.41 -21.47 5.75
C GLY A 265 -15.27 -21.88 4.55
N PHE A 266 -15.80 -23.10 4.53
CA PHE A 266 -16.59 -23.60 3.42
C PHE A 266 -18.01 -23.93 3.88
N LEU A 267 -18.97 -23.39 3.14
CA LEU A 267 -20.38 -23.76 3.33
C LEU A 267 -20.61 -25.20 2.88
N PRO A 268 -21.42 -25.99 3.61
CA PRO A 268 -21.82 -27.34 3.16
C PRO A 268 -22.56 -27.28 1.83
N ARG A 269 -23.39 -26.25 1.62
CA ARG A 269 -24.19 -25.98 0.42
C ARG A 269 -24.27 -24.49 0.15
N GLY A 270 -24.65 -24.10 -1.07
CA GLY A 270 -24.86 -22.70 -1.44
C GLY A 270 -23.63 -22.04 -2.04
N LYS A 271 -23.65 -20.69 -2.07
CA LYS A 271 -22.57 -19.85 -2.61
C LYS A 271 -21.93 -19.07 -1.49
N GLY A 272 -20.59 -19.03 -1.50
CA GLY A 272 -19.80 -18.16 -0.65
C GLY A 272 -19.65 -16.74 -1.22
N ASN A 273 -18.58 -16.04 -0.83
CA ASN A 273 -18.27 -14.68 -1.33
C ASN A 273 -17.22 -14.68 -2.48
N SER A 274 -17.12 -15.80 -3.21
CA SER A 274 -16.36 -15.87 -4.45
C SER A 274 -16.98 -14.95 -5.52
N HIS A 275 -16.12 -14.27 -6.30
CA HIS A 275 -16.57 -13.30 -7.31
C HIS A 275 -17.39 -12.13 -6.73
N GLU A 276 -17.11 -11.75 -5.50
CA GLU A 276 -17.66 -10.54 -4.90
C GLU A 276 -16.58 -9.45 -4.76
N HIS A 277 -17.01 -8.22 -4.60
CA HIS A 277 -16.08 -7.11 -4.34
C HIS A 277 -15.27 -7.38 -3.07
N ASN A 278 -13.95 -7.17 -3.17
CA ASN A 278 -13.06 -7.29 -2.02
C ASN A 278 -13.27 -6.13 -1.05
N MET A 279 -13.40 -6.42 0.23
CA MET A 279 -13.42 -5.45 1.34
C MET A 279 -14.54 -4.39 1.28
N PRO A 280 -15.79 -4.71 0.86
CA PRO A 280 -16.89 -3.73 0.92
C PRO A 280 -17.44 -3.53 2.34
N LEU A 281 -17.26 -4.52 3.21
CA LEU A 281 -17.77 -4.58 4.57
C LEU A 281 -16.65 -4.90 5.55
N GLY A 282 -16.72 -4.35 6.75
CA GLY A 282 -15.74 -4.64 7.78
C GLY A 282 -15.92 -3.83 9.04
N TYR A 283 -14.91 -3.91 9.91
CA TYR A 283 -14.88 -3.26 11.21
C TYR A 283 -13.44 -2.95 11.61
N LYS A 284 -13.23 -1.79 12.24
CA LYS A 284 -11.98 -1.43 12.90
C LYS A 284 -12.14 -1.54 14.41
N ASP A 285 -11.53 -2.54 15.01
CA ASP A 285 -11.42 -2.68 16.46
C ASP A 285 -10.25 -1.83 16.97
N HIS A 286 -10.56 -0.59 17.35
CA HIS A 286 -9.56 0.35 17.87
C HIS A 286 -8.93 -0.15 19.18
N GLY A 287 -9.69 -0.81 20.06
CA GLY A 287 -9.21 -1.30 21.35
C GLY A 287 -8.11 -2.36 21.21
N ASN A 288 -8.28 -3.25 20.25
CA ASN A 288 -7.34 -4.34 19.98
C ASN A 288 -6.35 -4.02 18.85
N GLY A 289 -6.50 -2.91 18.13
CA GLY A 289 -5.65 -2.53 16.99
C GLY A 289 -5.76 -3.51 15.82
N VAL A 290 -6.98 -3.96 15.52
CA VAL A 290 -7.27 -4.95 14.49
C VAL A 290 -8.31 -4.42 13.50
N VAL A 291 -8.10 -4.67 12.21
CA VAL A 291 -9.09 -4.39 11.16
C VAL A 291 -9.56 -5.70 10.55
N PHE A 292 -10.86 -5.84 10.43
CA PHE A 292 -11.54 -6.96 9.80
C PHE A 292 -12.22 -6.52 8.51
N SER A 293 -12.29 -7.41 7.52
CA SER A 293 -13.10 -7.16 6.32
C SER A 293 -13.46 -8.46 5.59
N THR A 294 -14.53 -8.40 4.80
CA THR A 294 -14.87 -9.47 3.85
C THR A 294 -13.86 -9.46 2.71
N MET A 295 -13.21 -10.59 2.45
CA MET A 295 -12.29 -10.72 1.32
C MET A 295 -12.06 -12.17 0.94
N LEU A 296 -12.32 -12.49 -0.32
CA LEU A 296 -11.86 -13.71 -0.95
C LEU A 296 -11.10 -13.33 -2.23
N ALA A 297 -9.83 -13.72 -2.31
CA ALA A 297 -9.00 -13.42 -3.48
C ALA A 297 -9.54 -14.13 -4.73
N PRO A 298 -9.30 -13.61 -5.96
CA PRO A 298 -9.61 -14.31 -7.20
C PRO A 298 -9.00 -15.72 -7.22
N TYR A 299 -9.67 -16.68 -7.86
CA TYR A 299 -9.36 -18.12 -7.78
C TYR A 299 -7.87 -18.46 -7.79
N LEU A 300 -7.13 -18.00 -8.80
CA LEU A 300 -5.69 -18.31 -8.89
C LEU A 300 -4.87 -17.74 -7.72
N ALA A 301 -5.15 -16.50 -7.32
CA ALA A 301 -4.46 -15.89 -6.17
C ALA A 301 -4.80 -16.60 -4.86
N TRP A 302 -6.07 -17.03 -4.71
CA TRP A 302 -6.51 -17.81 -3.57
C TRP A 302 -5.85 -19.20 -3.50
N VAL A 303 -5.72 -19.90 -4.65
CA VAL A 303 -4.99 -21.17 -4.74
C VAL A 303 -3.54 -20.99 -4.28
N PHE A 304 -2.85 -19.94 -4.73
CA PHE A 304 -1.49 -19.63 -4.28
C PHE A 304 -1.40 -19.35 -2.77
N GLN A 305 -2.38 -18.65 -2.21
CA GLN A 305 -2.44 -18.44 -0.77
C GLN A 305 -2.58 -19.75 0.01
N LEU A 306 -3.43 -20.67 -0.46
CA LEU A 306 -3.60 -21.99 0.14
C LEU A 306 -2.35 -22.86 0.00
N MET A 307 -1.67 -22.82 -1.16
CA MET A 307 -0.45 -23.61 -1.40
C MET A 307 0.69 -23.19 -0.47
N ALA A 308 0.79 -21.90 -0.16
CA ALA A 308 1.82 -21.38 0.75
C ALA A 308 1.65 -21.88 2.20
N ASP A 309 0.41 -22.22 2.60
CA ASP A 309 0.10 -22.63 3.97
C ASP A 309 -0.06 -24.16 4.14
N SER A 310 -0.80 -24.79 3.24
CA SER A 310 -1.18 -26.21 3.37
C SER A 310 -1.29 -26.89 2.01
N PRO A 311 -0.19 -27.14 1.29
CA PRO A 311 -0.21 -27.64 -0.09
C PRO A 311 -0.99 -28.94 -0.26
N TRP A 312 -1.00 -29.84 0.74
CA TRP A 312 -1.72 -31.12 0.68
C TRP A 312 -3.25 -31.00 0.78
N LYS A 313 -3.77 -29.87 1.28
CA LYS A 313 -5.23 -29.64 1.36
C LYS A 313 -5.79 -28.94 0.10
N VAL A 314 -4.91 -28.44 -0.78
CA VAL A 314 -5.30 -27.65 -1.96
C VAL A 314 -6.22 -28.41 -2.92
N PRO A 315 -5.94 -29.67 -3.35
CA PRO A 315 -6.76 -30.31 -4.34
C PRO A 315 -8.24 -30.45 -3.96
N ALA A 316 -8.52 -30.85 -2.71
CA ALA A 316 -9.88 -30.98 -2.21
C ALA A 316 -10.60 -29.64 -2.06
N ARG A 317 -9.87 -28.58 -1.72
CA ARG A 317 -10.41 -27.23 -1.51
C ARG A 317 -10.66 -26.48 -2.82
N MET A 318 -9.86 -26.71 -3.86
CA MET A 318 -10.01 -26.06 -5.16
C MET A 318 -11.42 -26.21 -5.74
N LEU A 319 -12.03 -27.39 -5.61
CA LEU A 319 -13.39 -27.66 -6.06
C LEU A 319 -14.46 -26.96 -5.20
N SER A 320 -14.09 -26.46 -4.04
CA SER A 320 -15.00 -25.82 -3.09
C SER A 320 -14.96 -24.29 -3.13
N TYR A 321 -14.16 -23.68 -4.02
CA TYR A 321 -14.00 -22.21 -4.10
C TYR A 321 -15.33 -21.46 -4.18
N GLY A 322 -16.30 -21.94 -4.95
CA GLY A 322 -17.62 -21.32 -5.07
C GLY A 322 -18.43 -21.33 -3.77
N ARG A 323 -18.06 -22.16 -2.78
CA ARG A 323 -18.68 -22.27 -1.46
C ARG A 323 -17.83 -21.62 -0.35
N ALA A 324 -16.66 -21.08 -0.70
CA ALA A 324 -15.77 -20.46 0.26
C ALA A 324 -16.31 -19.11 0.74
N LEU A 325 -16.28 -18.89 2.05
CA LEU A 325 -16.37 -17.58 2.67
C LEU A 325 -14.98 -17.16 3.15
N GLY A 326 -14.56 -15.96 2.81
CA GLY A 326 -13.25 -15.43 3.14
C GLY A 326 -13.34 -14.15 3.95
N LEU A 327 -12.52 -14.07 4.98
CA LEU A 327 -12.33 -12.92 5.85
C LEU A 327 -10.85 -12.53 5.90
N PHE A 328 -10.62 -11.27 5.97
CA PHE A 328 -9.33 -10.62 6.11
C PHE A 328 -9.17 -10.14 7.56
N VAL A 329 -7.98 -10.29 8.09
CA VAL A 329 -7.57 -9.67 9.35
C VAL A 329 -6.25 -8.96 9.16
N LYS A 330 -6.14 -7.76 9.68
CA LYS A 330 -4.93 -6.93 9.71
C LYS A 330 -4.70 -6.41 11.12
N VAL A 331 -3.44 -6.40 11.52
CA VAL A 331 -3.03 -6.01 12.87
C VAL A 331 -2.06 -4.83 12.80
N SER A 332 -2.25 -3.84 13.69
CA SER A 332 -1.23 -2.84 13.97
C SER A 332 -0.10 -3.50 14.77
N ASP A 333 1.06 -3.72 14.14
CA ASP A 333 2.20 -4.36 14.76
C ASP A 333 3.15 -3.36 15.40
N GLN A 334 3.94 -3.86 16.34
CA GLN A 334 5.00 -3.08 16.96
C GLN A 334 6.21 -2.97 16.04
N GLU A 335 6.99 -1.90 16.18
CA GLU A 335 8.25 -1.72 15.49
C GLU A 335 9.31 -2.71 16.02
N SER A 336 9.34 -3.88 15.45
CA SER A 336 10.23 -4.98 15.86
C SER A 336 11.06 -5.52 14.71
N GLY A 337 11.41 -4.64 13.78
CA GLY A 337 12.19 -5.00 12.61
C GLY A 337 13.11 -3.89 12.13
N GLU A 338 13.99 -4.25 11.20
CA GLU A 338 14.91 -3.30 10.57
C GLU A 338 15.16 -3.67 9.10
N ILE A 339 15.55 -2.67 8.34
CA ILE A 339 16.09 -2.82 6.98
C ILE A 339 17.58 -2.53 7.06
N ARG A 340 18.42 -3.46 6.63
CA ARG A 340 19.87 -3.29 6.63
C ARG A 340 20.40 -2.73 5.31
N ALA A 341 21.62 -2.22 5.35
CA ALA A 341 22.28 -1.63 4.18
C ALA A 341 22.48 -2.64 3.03
N ASP A 342 22.60 -3.92 3.33
CA ASP A 342 22.67 -5.02 2.34
C ASP A 342 21.31 -5.34 1.71
N GLY A 343 20.23 -4.69 2.19
CA GLY A 343 18.86 -4.89 1.73
C GLY A 343 18.15 -6.07 2.37
N SER A 344 18.75 -6.73 3.37
CA SER A 344 18.06 -7.71 4.21
C SER A 344 17.04 -7.01 5.12
N ILE A 345 15.97 -7.72 5.43
CA ILE A 345 14.86 -7.22 6.25
C ILE A 345 14.63 -8.22 7.37
N THR A 346 14.70 -7.76 8.61
CA THR A 346 14.27 -8.54 9.77
C THR A 346 12.88 -8.12 10.21
N LYS A 347 12.10 -9.03 10.74
CA LYS A 347 10.80 -8.74 11.36
C LYS A 347 10.41 -9.88 12.29
N THR A 348 10.41 -9.61 13.57
CA THR A 348 9.98 -10.55 14.61
C THR A 348 8.70 -10.06 15.24
N PHE A 349 7.64 -10.87 15.22
CA PHE A 349 6.39 -10.52 15.90
C PHE A 349 6.55 -10.62 17.41
N THR A 350 6.21 -9.54 18.11
CA THR A 350 6.22 -9.48 19.57
C THR A 350 5.12 -10.39 20.16
N PRO A 351 5.17 -10.71 21.46
CA PRO A 351 4.06 -11.42 22.12
C PRO A 351 2.71 -10.73 21.93
N ARG A 352 2.68 -9.39 21.98
CA ARG A 352 1.47 -8.58 21.75
C ARG A 352 0.97 -8.68 20.32
N ASP A 353 1.85 -8.67 19.32
CA ASP A 353 1.47 -8.87 17.93
C ASP A 353 0.82 -10.25 17.72
N ARG A 354 1.43 -11.29 18.30
CA ARG A 354 0.91 -12.67 18.23
C ARG A 354 -0.44 -12.82 18.93
N GLU A 355 -0.65 -12.12 20.05
CA GLU A 355 -1.93 -12.08 20.75
C GLU A 355 -3.02 -11.44 19.87
N ARG A 356 -2.74 -10.28 19.28
CA ARG A 356 -3.67 -9.58 18.35
C ARG A 356 -3.99 -10.43 17.12
N ILE A 357 -3.00 -11.11 16.56
CA ILE A 357 -3.21 -12.00 15.42
C ILE A 357 -4.14 -13.15 15.81
N ARG A 358 -3.88 -13.84 16.94
CA ARG A 358 -4.76 -14.92 17.41
C ARG A 358 -6.17 -14.42 17.73
N TYR A 359 -6.29 -13.25 18.34
CA TYR A 359 -7.59 -12.62 18.58
C TYR A 359 -8.34 -12.41 17.26
N GLY A 360 -7.72 -11.79 16.28
CA GLY A 360 -8.33 -11.54 14.99
C GLY A 360 -8.74 -12.81 14.25
N GLN A 361 -7.89 -13.83 14.26
CA GLN A 361 -8.19 -15.16 13.70
C GLN A 361 -9.40 -15.80 14.40
N SER A 362 -9.43 -15.77 15.74
CA SER A 362 -10.54 -16.33 16.53
C SER A 362 -11.87 -15.62 16.27
N VAL A 363 -11.86 -14.29 16.09
CA VAL A 363 -13.07 -13.53 15.68
C VAL A 363 -13.55 -13.98 14.30
N ASN A 364 -12.63 -14.08 13.33
CA ASN A 364 -12.97 -14.55 11.98
C ASN A 364 -13.55 -15.98 11.98
N GLU A 365 -13.00 -16.90 12.79
CA GLU A 365 -13.54 -18.26 12.94
C GLU A 365 -14.98 -18.23 13.42
N LYS A 366 -15.26 -17.48 14.50
CA LYS A 366 -16.61 -17.36 15.07
C LYS A 366 -17.61 -16.80 14.06
N ILE A 367 -17.20 -15.78 13.27
CA ILE A 367 -18.03 -15.20 12.21
C ILE A 367 -18.33 -16.25 11.14
N LEU A 368 -17.32 -17.00 10.67
CA LEU A 368 -17.49 -18.05 9.64
C LEU A 368 -18.39 -19.18 10.12
N ILE A 369 -18.22 -19.65 11.35
CA ILE A 369 -19.08 -20.70 11.94
C ILE A 369 -20.53 -20.20 12.03
N ARG A 370 -20.74 -18.98 12.52
CA ARG A 370 -22.08 -18.40 12.59
C ARG A 370 -22.70 -18.16 11.23
N ALA A 371 -21.89 -17.87 10.20
CA ALA A 371 -22.34 -17.77 8.80
C ALA A 371 -22.67 -19.12 8.18
N GLY A 372 -22.49 -20.23 8.90
CA GLY A 372 -22.86 -21.58 8.45
C GLY A 372 -21.73 -22.39 7.81
N CYS A 373 -20.47 -21.95 7.92
CA CYS A 373 -19.34 -22.77 7.50
C CYS A 373 -19.17 -24.01 8.40
N ASP A 374 -18.75 -25.11 7.80
CA ASP A 374 -18.31 -26.28 8.55
C ASP A 374 -17.08 -25.92 9.40
N PRO A 375 -17.14 -26.07 10.73
CA PRO A 375 -16.01 -25.75 11.62
C PRO A 375 -14.72 -26.51 11.25
N GLY A 376 -14.82 -27.77 10.80
CA GLY A 376 -13.69 -28.58 10.37
C GLY A 376 -13.05 -28.11 9.05
N SER A 377 -13.72 -27.21 8.33
CA SER A 377 -13.25 -26.67 7.05
C SER A 377 -12.41 -25.40 7.22
N ILE A 378 -12.45 -24.76 8.39
CA ILE A 378 -11.80 -23.46 8.61
C ILE A 378 -10.28 -23.58 8.50
N CYS A 379 -9.67 -22.61 7.86
CA CYS A 379 -8.21 -22.52 7.73
C CYS A 379 -7.76 -21.06 7.71
N HIS A 380 -6.54 -20.83 8.20
CA HIS A 380 -5.83 -19.57 8.15
C HIS A 380 -4.71 -19.65 7.12
N THR A 381 -4.39 -18.52 6.50
CA THR A 381 -3.17 -18.43 5.69
C THR A 381 -1.98 -17.99 6.54
N GLY A 382 -0.78 -18.17 6.02
CA GLY A 382 0.40 -17.49 6.52
C GLY A 382 0.24 -15.96 6.47
N LEU A 383 1.04 -15.27 7.28
CA LEU A 383 0.99 -13.81 7.36
C LEU A 383 1.83 -13.16 6.28
N THR A 384 1.34 -12.05 5.76
CA THR A 384 2.08 -11.15 4.89
C THR A 384 2.15 -9.76 5.53
N LEU A 385 3.20 -9.00 5.26
CA LEU A 385 3.29 -7.60 5.67
C LEU A 385 2.69 -6.72 4.56
N GLY A 386 1.48 -6.23 4.80
CA GLY A 386 0.70 -5.53 3.77
C GLY A 386 1.19 -4.11 3.47
N HIS A 387 1.76 -3.42 4.47
CA HIS A 387 2.14 -2.01 4.37
C HIS A 387 3.51 -1.75 5.02
N PRO A 388 4.61 -2.17 4.36
CA PRO A 388 5.96 -1.92 4.88
C PRO A 388 6.19 -0.42 5.05
N GLY A 389 6.60 -0.01 6.27
CA GLY A 389 6.74 1.40 6.61
C GLY A 389 7.48 1.65 7.91
N GLN A 390 7.33 2.88 8.44
CA GLN A 390 7.92 3.31 9.72
C GLN A 390 9.46 3.28 9.71
N THR A 391 10.06 3.44 8.55
CA THR A 391 11.51 3.31 8.38
C THR A 391 12.26 4.65 8.39
N ALA A 392 11.52 5.74 8.35
CA ALA A 392 11.98 7.10 8.57
C ALA A 392 10.92 7.87 9.39
N PRO A 393 10.61 7.42 10.63
CA PRO A 393 9.42 7.87 11.32
C PRO A 393 9.46 9.36 11.68
N LEU A 394 8.30 9.99 11.56
CA LEU A 394 8.03 11.33 12.05
C LEU A 394 8.42 11.45 13.54
N GLY A 395 9.02 12.56 13.91
CA GLY A 395 9.47 12.84 15.28
C GLY A 395 10.81 12.18 15.67
N ARG A 396 11.34 11.27 14.84
CA ARG A 396 12.67 10.64 15.05
C ARG A 396 13.66 10.95 13.93
N ILE A 397 13.27 10.73 12.69
CA ILE A 397 14.09 11.01 11.50
C ILE A 397 13.56 12.24 10.76
N LEU A 398 12.25 12.39 10.74
CA LEU A 398 11.56 13.47 10.05
C LEU A 398 11.06 14.52 11.05
N SER A 399 11.20 15.77 10.67
CA SER A 399 10.56 16.92 11.32
C SER A 399 9.04 16.92 11.05
N ARG A 400 8.31 17.82 11.68
CA ARG A 400 6.86 18.04 11.40
C ARG A 400 6.57 18.48 9.97
N GLU A 401 7.56 18.99 9.26
CA GLU A 401 7.48 19.32 7.84
C GLU A 401 7.90 18.16 6.94
N LEU A 402 8.07 16.95 7.49
CA LEU A 402 8.56 15.76 6.82
C LEU A 402 9.95 15.91 6.20
N GLU A 403 10.75 16.86 6.67
CA GLU A 403 12.14 17.08 6.30
C GLU A 403 13.08 16.23 7.15
N THR A 404 14.12 15.70 6.53
CA THR A 404 15.18 14.95 7.20
C THR A 404 16.20 15.89 7.87
N GLY A 405 17.25 15.34 8.51
CA GLY A 405 18.40 16.13 8.96
C GLY A 405 19.26 16.71 7.83
N ILE A 406 19.00 16.37 6.57
CA ILE A 406 19.63 16.96 5.38
C ILE A 406 18.63 17.99 4.83
N LYS A 407 19.03 19.25 4.77
CA LYS A 407 18.19 20.34 4.29
C LYS A 407 17.66 20.07 2.87
N ASN A 408 16.41 20.40 2.60
CA ASN A 408 15.74 20.20 1.31
C ASN A 408 15.54 18.72 0.89
N LEU A 409 15.72 17.76 1.81
CA LEU A 409 15.42 16.36 1.62
C LEU A 409 14.24 15.94 2.47
N TYR A 410 13.14 15.60 1.84
CA TYR A 410 11.87 15.25 2.46
C TYR A 410 11.49 13.79 2.20
N CYS A 411 10.57 13.24 3.01
CA CYS A 411 9.97 11.93 2.77
C CYS A 411 8.45 12.02 2.80
N CYS A 412 7.79 11.38 1.83
CA CYS A 412 6.34 11.35 1.78
C CYS A 412 5.80 10.02 1.23
N ASP A 413 5.83 9.00 2.07
CA ASP A 413 5.26 7.67 1.85
C ASP A 413 5.09 6.94 3.20
N THR A 414 4.91 5.63 3.19
CA THR A 414 4.73 4.84 4.42
C THR A 414 5.97 4.84 5.33
N SER A 415 7.15 5.24 4.85
CA SER A 415 8.34 5.38 5.70
C SER A 415 8.16 6.43 6.80
N ALA A 416 7.39 7.50 6.51
CA ALA A 416 7.15 8.63 7.40
C ALA A 416 6.17 8.32 8.55
N MET A 417 5.46 7.18 8.52
CA MET A 417 4.52 6.81 9.58
C MET A 417 5.22 6.77 10.93
N PRO A 418 4.70 7.45 11.97
CA PRO A 418 5.29 7.43 13.31
C PRO A 418 5.12 6.09 14.00
N GLU A 419 4.00 5.40 13.73
CA GLU A 419 3.65 4.07 14.22
C GLU A 419 2.92 3.30 13.12
N ALA A 420 2.78 1.96 13.27
CA ALA A 420 1.99 1.14 12.36
C ALA A 420 0.51 1.57 12.41
N PRO A 421 -0.07 2.04 11.29
CA PRO A 421 -1.44 2.58 11.32
C PRO A 421 -2.50 1.49 11.55
N GLY A 422 -2.15 0.20 11.38
CA GLY A 422 -3.08 -0.92 11.46
C GLY A 422 -4.20 -0.88 10.43
N MET A 423 -4.10 -0.02 9.43
CA MET A 423 -5.11 0.16 8.38
C MET A 423 -4.44 0.50 7.04
N PRO A 424 -5.12 0.26 5.90
CA PRO A 424 -4.61 0.66 4.59
C PRO A 424 -4.27 2.16 4.52
N PRO A 425 -3.01 2.55 4.25
CA PRO A 425 -2.53 3.93 4.40
C PRO A 425 -2.67 4.79 3.14
N ALA A 426 -3.27 4.31 2.05
CA ALA A 426 -3.25 5.01 0.76
C ALA A 426 -3.77 6.45 0.86
N LEU A 427 -4.95 6.64 1.48
CA LEU A 427 -5.52 7.98 1.66
C LEU A 427 -4.69 8.84 2.61
N THR A 428 -4.15 8.26 3.68
CA THR A 428 -3.25 8.97 4.61
C THR A 428 -2.02 9.51 3.89
N VAL A 429 -1.40 8.70 3.03
CA VAL A 429 -0.22 9.13 2.24
C VAL A 429 -0.59 10.28 1.29
N VAL A 430 -1.76 10.23 0.66
CA VAL A 430 -2.25 11.34 -0.19
C VAL A 430 -2.45 12.62 0.64
N VAL A 431 -3.08 12.52 1.81
CA VAL A 431 -3.28 13.68 2.70
C VAL A 431 -1.94 14.27 3.16
N LEU A 432 -0.97 13.42 3.52
CA LEU A 432 0.38 13.88 3.86
C LEU A 432 1.08 14.56 2.67
N ALA A 433 0.88 14.06 1.46
CA ALA A 433 1.44 14.66 0.26
C ALA A 433 0.86 16.06 -0.02
N LYS A 434 -0.46 16.22 0.18
CA LYS A 434 -1.11 17.54 0.12
C LYS A 434 -0.58 18.48 1.20
N TYR A 435 -0.47 18.00 2.43
CA TYR A 435 0.10 18.76 3.55
C TYR A 435 1.52 19.24 3.25
N LEU A 436 2.40 18.32 2.84
CA LEU A 436 3.79 18.65 2.48
C LEU A 436 3.86 19.61 1.29
N SER A 437 3.10 19.37 0.23
CA SER A 437 3.07 20.25 -0.94
C SER A 437 2.67 21.66 -0.58
N GLY A 438 1.69 21.83 0.33
CA GLY A 438 1.30 23.16 0.82
C GLY A 438 2.43 23.90 1.57
N ILE A 439 3.28 23.16 2.28
CA ILE A 439 4.48 23.73 2.94
C ILE A 439 5.53 24.11 1.89
N LEU A 440 5.85 23.20 0.99
CA LEU A 440 6.94 23.38 0.01
C LEU A 440 6.64 24.49 -1.00
N LEU A 441 5.39 24.61 -1.45
CA LEU A 441 4.98 25.68 -2.37
C LEU A 441 5.01 27.08 -1.75
N ARG A 442 4.93 27.19 -0.42
CA ARG A 442 5.12 28.49 0.28
C ARG A 442 6.58 28.87 0.46
N LYS A 443 7.50 27.89 0.41
CA LYS A 443 8.95 28.11 0.55
C LYS A 443 9.63 28.49 -0.78
N ASN A 444 8.96 28.28 -1.93
CA ASN A 444 9.42 28.52 -3.30
C ASN A 444 8.49 29.46 -4.07
#